data_ffd7b3fd70347b2ba9e2daf25da920bb
#
_entry.id   ffd7b3fd70347b2ba9e2daf25da920bb
#
_cell.length_a   1.000
_cell.length_b   1.000
_cell.length_c   1.000
_cell.angle_alpha   90.00
_cell.angle_beta   90.00
_cell.angle_gamma   90.00
#
_symmetry.space_group_name_H-M   'P 1'
#
loop_
_entity.id
_entity.type
_entity.pdbx_description
1 polymer ?
#
loop_
_entity_poly.entity_id
_entity_poly.type
_entity_poly.pdbx_seq_one_letter_code
_entity_poly.pdbx_strand_id
1 'polypeptide(L)'
;MRQGARRFAIGVGLAACCITISTALAAEFMSLRGSVGIEEEIAAPPIAPDVNDDQRRMRNYPEQPPVIPHQIRDYQITLNANKCLSCHSRQFTAQSQAPMISITHFMDRDGQVLASVTPRRYFCTQCHVTQSDVEPLVENKFKDIDELIGADRSGGDAGGE
;
A
#
# COMPACT_ATOMS: atom_id res chain seq x y z
N MET A 1 51.02 56.89 8.51
CA MET A 1 51.11 55.44 8.75
C MET A 1 49.88 54.79 9.40
N ARG A 2 48.89 55.51 10.01
CA ARG A 2 47.70 54.90 10.65
C ARG A 2 46.56 54.50 9.74
N GLN A 3 46.47 55.05 8.53
CA GLN A 3 45.35 54.70 7.60
C GLN A 3 45.55 53.39 6.85
N GLY A 4 46.79 52.93 6.62
CA GLY A 4 47.06 51.64 5.96
C GLY A 4 46.68 50.45 6.84
N ALA A 5 46.96 50.53 8.13
CA ALA A 5 46.63 49.44 9.08
C ALA A 5 45.10 49.25 9.25
N ARG A 6 44.31 50.33 9.20
CA ARG A 6 42.82 50.24 9.30
C ARG A 6 42.19 49.58 8.06
N ARG A 7 42.72 49.90 6.87
CA ARG A 7 42.21 49.29 5.61
C ARG A 7 42.54 47.81 5.53
N PHE A 8 43.72 47.42 6.03
CA PHE A 8 44.14 46.03 6.07
C PHE A 8 43.31 45.22 7.06
N ALA A 9 43.01 45.76 8.24
CA ALA A 9 42.18 45.11 9.26
C ALA A 9 40.72 44.92 8.79
N ILE A 10 40.16 45.89 8.04
CA ILE A 10 38.80 45.78 7.48
C ILE A 10 38.73 44.73 6.38
N GLY A 11 39.76 44.65 5.52
CA GLY A 11 39.83 43.65 4.44
C GLY A 11 39.96 42.22 4.96
N VAL A 12 40.75 41.98 6.00
CA VAL A 12 40.90 40.67 6.64
C VAL A 12 39.60 40.25 7.37
N GLY A 13 38.94 41.21 8.01
CA GLY A 13 37.66 40.93 8.69
C GLY A 13 36.54 40.54 7.70
N LEU A 14 36.43 41.21 6.56
CA LEU A 14 35.47 40.89 5.50
C LEU A 14 35.77 39.52 4.85
N ALA A 15 37.04 39.20 4.58
CA ALA A 15 37.39 37.90 4.04
C ALA A 15 37.13 36.75 5.01
N ALA A 16 37.37 36.92 6.30
CA ALA A 16 37.07 35.94 7.34
C ALA A 16 35.54 35.73 7.48
N CYS A 17 34.77 36.79 7.36
CA CYS A 17 33.29 36.70 7.42
C CYS A 17 32.73 35.94 6.21
N CYS A 18 33.27 36.14 5.01
CA CYS A 18 32.84 35.40 3.81
C CYS A 18 33.18 33.91 3.90
N ILE A 19 34.29 33.53 4.50
CA ILE A 19 34.69 32.11 4.65
C ILE A 19 33.76 31.42 5.65
N THR A 20 33.35 32.06 6.75
CA THR A 20 32.45 31.47 7.73
C THR A 20 31.00 31.29 7.23
N ILE A 21 30.56 32.21 6.34
CA ILE A 21 29.22 32.09 5.72
C ILE A 21 29.19 30.94 4.71
N SER A 22 30.27 30.67 4.01
CA SER A 22 30.35 29.59 3.03
C SER A 22 30.28 28.19 3.68
N THR A 23 30.75 28.05 4.91
CA THR A 23 30.64 26.76 5.65
C THR A 23 29.26 26.51 6.28
N ALA A 24 28.48 27.58 6.52
CA ALA A 24 27.15 27.45 7.11
C ALA A 24 26.05 27.04 6.13
N LEU A 25 26.33 27.08 4.81
CA LEU A 25 25.34 26.72 3.78
C LEU A 25 25.48 25.30 3.22
N ALA A 26 26.36 24.48 3.76
CA ALA A 26 26.35 23.04 3.55
C ALA A 26 25.29 22.41 4.47
N ALA A 27 24.03 22.83 4.31
CA ALA A 27 22.92 22.03 4.82
C ALA A 27 23.04 20.65 4.17
N GLU A 28 23.17 19.61 4.98
CA GLU A 28 23.12 18.24 4.51
C GLU A 28 21.84 18.06 3.71
N PHE A 29 21.94 18.12 2.39
CA PHE A 29 20.88 17.64 1.53
C PHE A 29 20.81 16.12 1.73
N MET A 30 20.02 15.68 2.68
CA MET A 30 19.68 14.27 2.79
C MET A 30 18.90 13.90 1.54
N SER A 31 19.55 13.19 0.63
CA SER A 31 18.89 12.59 -0.51
C SER A 31 17.98 11.45 -0.02
N LEU A 32 17.03 11.01 -0.86
CA LEU A 32 16.23 9.81 -0.58
C LEU A 32 17.09 8.53 -0.43
N ARG A 33 18.36 8.62 -0.76
CA ARG A 33 19.37 7.57 -0.56
C ARG A 33 20.05 7.63 0.82
N GLY A 34 19.67 8.57 1.69
CA GLY A 34 20.31 8.80 2.97
C GLY A 34 21.72 9.41 2.81
N SER A 35 22.68 8.94 3.60
CA SER A 35 24.07 9.41 3.61
C SER A 35 24.96 8.78 2.52
N VAL A 36 24.42 7.90 1.69
CA VAL A 36 25.19 7.19 0.67
C VAL A 36 25.48 8.09 -0.53
N GLY A 37 26.73 8.14 -0.97
CA GLY A 37 27.17 8.93 -2.12
C GLY A 37 26.49 8.50 -3.41
N ILE A 38 26.42 9.42 -4.39
CA ILE A 38 25.80 9.16 -5.69
C ILE A 38 26.53 8.06 -6.48
N GLU A 39 27.84 7.96 -6.29
CA GLU A 39 28.70 6.98 -6.97
C GLU A 39 28.70 5.61 -6.28
N GLU A 40 28.08 5.51 -5.11
CA GLU A 40 28.05 4.27 -4.33
C GLU A 40 26.77 3.49 -4.63
N GLU A 41 26.91 2.20 -4.96
CA GLU A 41 25.78 1.33 -5.20
C GLU A 41 25.20 0.84 -3.87
N ILE A 42 23.90 1.08 -3.65
CA ILE A 42 23.18 0.60 -2.49
C ILE A 42 22.57 -0.75 -2.83
N ALA A 43 22.81 -1.75 -1.99
CA ALA A 43 22.14 -3.03 -2.12
C ALA A 43 20.62 -2.84 -2.04
N ALA A 44 19.89 -3.41 -3.00
CA ALA A 44 18.44 -3.37 -2.98
C ALA A 44 17.91 -4.08 -1.72
N PRO A 45 16.90 -3.52 -1.05
CA PRO A 45 16.26 -4.21 0.07
C PRO A 45 15.65 -5.54 -0.41
N PRO A 46 15.59 -6.56 0.44
CA PRO A 46 14.94 -7.81 0.08
C PRO A 46 13.46 -7.57 -0.26
N ILE A 47 12.96 -8.28 -1.27
CA ILE A 47 11.53 -8.26 -1.59
C ILE A 47 10.79 -8.94 -0.44
N ALA A 48 9.81 -8.26 0.13
CA ALA A 48 8.98 -8.81 1.19
C ALA A 48 8.20 -10.05 0.69
N PRO A 49 8.09 -11.10 1.51
CA PRO A 49 7.27 -12.25 1.18
C PRO A 49 5.78 -11.88 1.13
N ASP A 50 5.00 -12.65 0.39
CA ASP A 50 3.54 -12.58 0.48
C ASP A 50 3.06 -13.23 1.78
N VAL A 51 1.97 -12.71 2.35
CA VAL A 51 1.23 -13.38 3.42
C VAL A 51 0.75 -14.74 2.90
N ASN A 52 1.07 -15.81 3.63
CA ASN A 52 0.78 -17.19 3.22
C ASN A 52 0.42 -18.03 4.45
N ASP A 53 -0.66 -17.67 5.14
CA ASP A 53 -1.12 -18.30 6.38
C ASP A 53 -2.51 -18.94 6.27
N ASP A 54 -3.16 -18.82 5.10
CA ASP A 54 -4.53 -19.27 4.83
C ASP A 54 -5.60 -18.70 5.81
N GLN A 55 -5.26 -17.61 6.51
CA GLN A 55 -6.18 -16.98 7.45
C GLN A 55 -7.04 -15.92 6.77
N ARG A 56 -8.35 -16.10 6.85
CA ARG A 56 -9.30 -15.12 6.33
C ARG A 56 -9.11 -13.77 7.03
N ARG A 57 -8.86 -12.72 6.24
CA ARG A 57 -8.79 -11.34 6.72
C ARG A 57 -10.17 -10.69 6.73
N MET A 58 -10.39 -9.81 7.70
CA MET A 58 -11.58 -8.97 7.71
C MET A 58 -11.52 -7.95 6.56
N ARG A 59 -12.69 -7.58 6.07
CA ARG A 59 -12.83 -6.48 5.11
C ARG A 59 -12.79 -5.15 5.85
N ASN A 60 -12.23 -4.13 5.21
CA ASN A 60 -12.27 -2.77 5.75
C ASN A 60 -13.62 -2.07 5.45
N TYR A 61 -14.38 -2.59 4.48
CA TYR A 61 -15.73 -2.12 4.12
C TYR A 61 -16.51 -3.28 3.47
N PRO A 62 -17.87 -3.25 3.49
CA PRO A 62 -18.70 -4.39 3.10
C PRO A 62 -18.45 -4.94 1.69
N GLU A 63 -18.25 -4.07 0.68
CA GLU A 63 -18.07 -4.45 -0.72
C GLU A 63 -16.63 -4.79 -1.08
N GLN A 64 -15.68 -4.63 -0.15
CA GLN A 64 -14.28 -4.95 -0.42
C GLN A 64 -14.14 -6.42 -0.87
N PRO A 65 -13.51 -6.68 -2.01
CA PRO A 65 -13.13 -8.03 -2.38
C PRO A 65 -12.18 -8.61 -1.31
N PRO A 66 -12.45 -9.81 -0.76
CA PRO A 66 -11.53 -10.42 0.21
C PRO A 66 -10.12 -10.51 -0.35
N VAL A 67 -9.13 -10.20 0.47
CA VAL A 67 -7.72 -10.39 0.11
C VAL A 67 -7.38 -11.88 0.06
N ILE A 68 -6.37 -12.24 -0.72
CA ILE A 68 -5.90 -13.61 -0.87
C ILE A 68 -4.86 -13.87 0.23
N PRO A 69 -5.12 -14.82 1.17
CA PRO A 69 -4.23 -15.09 2.29
C PRO A 69 -3.18 -16.17 2.00
N HIS A 70 -2.97 -16.51 0.74
CA HIS A 70 -2.02 -17.52 0.31
C HIS A 70 -1.27 -17.09 -0.95
N GLN A 71 -0.16 -17.74 -1.23
CA GLN A 71 0.65 -17.48 -2.41
C GLN A 71 -0.10 -17.88 -3.69
N ILE A 72 0.01 -17.02 -4.74
CA ILE A 72 -0.58 -17.25 -6.07
C ILE A 72 0.44 -17.02 -7.20
N ARG A 73 1.74 -16.90 -6.88
CA ARG A 73 2.77 -16.49 -7.83
C ARG A 73 2.79 -17.34 -9.12
N ASP A 74 2.54 -18.65 -8.99
CA ASP A 74 2.56 -19.59 -10.11
C ASP A 74 1.15 -19.95 -10.61
N TYR A 75 0.12 -19.19 -10.22
CA TYR A 75 -1.25 -19.46 -10.64
C TYR A 75 -1.52 -18.93 -12.03
N GLN A 76 -1.81 -19.84 -12.95
CA GLN A 76 -2.21 -19.47 -14.30
C GLN A 76 -3.68 -19.04 -14.34
N ILE A 77 -3.92 -17.84 -14.87
CA ILE A 77 -5.25 -17.31 -15.17
C ILE A 77 -5.20 -16.80 -16.62
N THR A 78 -5.80 -17.56 -17.52
CA THR A 78 -5.89 -17.26 -18.95
C THR A 78 -7.32 -17.47 -19.43
N LEU A 79 -7.59 -17.22 -20.70
CA LEU A 79 -8.92 -17.49 -21.27
C LEU A 79 -9.36 -18.95 -21.16
N ASN A 80 -8.39 -19.88 -21.12
CA ASN A 80 -8.66 -21.32 -21.16
C ASN A 80 -8.36 -22.02 -19.82
N ALA A 81 -7.74 -21.36 -18.87
CA ALA A 81 -7.36 -21.92 -17.58
C ALA A 81 -7.49 -20.89 -16.48
N ASN A 82 -8.05 -21.29 -15.36
CA ASN A 82 -8.14 -20.47 -14.16
C ASN A 82 -7.85 -21.32 -12.93
N LYS A 83 -6.62 -21.20 -12.41
CA LYS A 83 -6.15 -21.98 -11.25
C LYS A 83 -6.99 -21.72 -9.99
N CYS A 84 -7.53 -20.53 -9.80
CA CYS A 84 -8.38 -20.23 -8.65
C CYS A 84 -9.64 -21.11 -8.62
N LEU A 85 -10.27 -21.32 -9.78
CA LEU A 85 -11.48 -22.13 -9.90
C LEU A 85 -11.25 -23.62 -9.63
N SER A 86 -10.01 -24.11 -9.72
CA SER A 86 -9.71 -25.51 -9.38
C SER A 86 -9.89 -25.85 -7.90
N CYS A 87 -9.95 -24.82 -7.04
CA CYS A 87 -10.21 -24.97 -5.60
C CYS A 87 -11.49 -24.24 -5.18
N HIS A 88 -11.75 -23.02 -5.69
CA HIS A 88 -12.82 -22.15 -5.21
C HIS A 88 -14.17 -22.31 -5.94
N SER A 89 -14.24 -23.08 -7.04
CA SER A 89 -15.50 -23.31 -7.71
C SER A 89 -16.39 -24.24 -6.88
N ARG A 90 -17.72 -24.12 -7.05
CA ARG A 90 -18.71 -24.97 -6.37
C ARG A 90 -18.40 -26.45 -6.46
N GLN A 91 -17.83 -26.90 -7.58
CA GLN A 91 -17.51 -28.29 -7.82
C GLN A 91 -16.39 -28.84 -6.93
N PHE A 92 -15.41 -27.99 -6.57
CA PHE A 92 -14.17 -28.41 -5.93
C PHE A 92 -14.03 -28.01 -4.47
N THR A 93 -14.89 -27.15 -3.94
CA THR A 93 -14.76 -26.65 -2.56
C THR A 93 -14.89 -27.74 -1.50
N ALA A 94 -15.69 -28.78 -1.73
CA ALA A 94 -15.79 -29.90 -0.79
C ALA A 94 -14.47 -30.67 -0.66
N GLN A 95 -13.72 -30.79 -1.75
CA GLN A 95 -12.42 -31.47 -1.79
C GLN A 95 -11.27 -30.57 -1.33
N SER A 96 -11.23 -29.32 -1.82
CA SER A 96 -10.15 -28.38 -1.56
C SER A 96 -10.25 -27.72 -0.19
N GLN A 97 -11.42 -27.71 0.43
CA GLN A 97 -11.77 -26.95 1.65
C GLN A 97 -11.62 -25.43 1.47
N ALA A 98 -11.42 -24.97 0.25
CA ALA A 98 -11.40 -23.54 -0.06
C ALA A 98 -12.80 -22.92 0.03
N PRO A 99 -12.95 -21.67 0.47
CA PRO A 99 -14.24 -20.99 0.48
C PRO A 99 -14.79 -20.86 -0.93
N MET A 100 -16.07 -21.22 -1.10
CA MET A 100 -16.75 -21.11 -2.38
C MET A 100 -16.92 -19.64 -2.78
N ILE A 101 -16.74 -19.33 -4.05
CA ILE A 101 -17.03 -18.00 -4.61
C ILE A 101 -18.52 -17.67 -4.46
N SER A 102 -18.83 -16.40 -4.16
CA SER A 102 -20.19 -15.95 -3.89
C SER A 102 -21.08 -15.99 -5.14
N ILE A 103 -22.38 -16.07 -4.93
CA ILE A 103 -23.39 -16.09 -6.01
C ILE A 103 -23.26 -14.90 -6.97
N THR A 104 -22.79 -13.75 -6.48
CA THR A 104 -22.60 -12.53 -7.28
C THR A 104 -21.59 -12.69 -8.41
N HIS A 105 -20.70 -13.69 -8.34
CA HIS A 105 -19.74 -14.00 -9.40
C HIS A 105 -20.37 -14.76 -10.55
N PHE A 106 -21.56 -15.32 -10.35
CA PHE A 106 -22.34 -16.03 -11.37
C PHE A 106 -23.43 -15.15 -12.00
N MET A 107 -23.64 -13.93 -11.47
CA MET A 107 -24.70 -13.04 -11.97
C MET A 107 -24.22 -12.24 -13.17
N ASP A 108 -25.00 -12.22 -14.23
CA ASP A 108 -24.78 -11.35 -15.38
C ASP A 108 -25.22 -9.90 -15.10
N ARG A 109 -25.26 -9.05 -16.15
CA ARG A 109 -25.66 -7.64 -16.01
C ARG A 109 -27.16 -7.46 -15.77
N ASP A 110 -27.96 -8.43 -16.17
CA ASP A 110 -29.41 -8.44 -16.04
C ASP A 110 -29.84 -9.10 -14.72
N GLY A 111 -28.87 -9.48 -13.88
CA GLY A 111 -29.11 -10.09 -12.56
C GLY A 111 -29.43 -11.59 -12.63
N GLN A 112 -29.31 -12.22 -13.79
CA GLN A 112 -29.56 -13.65 -13.95
C GLN A 112 -28.34 -14.45 -13.45
N VAL A 113 -28.62 -15.56 -12.75
CA VAL A 113 -27.57 -16.46 -12.25
C VAL A 113 -27.23 -17.49 -13.31
N LEU A 114 -26.00 -17.47 -13.78
CA LEU A 114 -25.45 -18.38 -14.76
C LEU A 114 -24.94 -19.67 -14.12
N ALA A 115 -24.76 -20.71 -14.93
CA ALA A 115 -24.21 -21.99 -14.47
C ALA A 115 -22.70 -21.89 -14.15
N SER A 116 -21.98 -20.96 -14.79
CA SER A 116 -20.55 -20.71 -14.62
C SER A 116 -20.28 -19.27 -14.21
N VAL A 117 -19.05 -19.00 -13.77
CA VAL A 117 -18.60 -17.65 -13.44
C VAL A 117 -18.73 -16.74 -14.65
N THR A 118 -19.29 -15.55 -14.45
CA THR A 118 -19.48 -14.60 -15.57
C THR A 118 -18.13 -14.12 -16.12
N PRO A 119 -18.02 -13.80 -17.40
CA PRO A 119 -16.78 -13.33 -18.01
C PRO A 119 -16.16 -12.13 -17.28
N ARG A 120 -16.98 -11.20 -16.76
CA ARG A 120 -16.52 -10.01 -16.01
C ARG A 120 -15.94 -10.32 -14.63
N ARG A 121 -16.13 -11.52 -14.11
CA ARG A 121 -15.63 -12.00 -12.82
C ARG A 121 -14.63 -13.13 -12.94
N TYR A 122 -14.24 -13.47 -14.18
CA TYR A 122 -13.38 -14.60 -14.46
C TYR A 122 -11.91 -14.36 -14.07
N PHE A 123 -11.41 -13.14 -14.25
CA PHE A 123 -10.04 -12.78 -13.91
C PHE A 123 -9.96 -12.30 -12.46
N CYS A 124 -9.87 -13.26 -11.54
CA CYS A 124 -9.99 -13.06 -10.08
C CYS A 124 -9.04 -11.99 -9.54
N THR A 125 -7.79 -11.97 -10.02
CA THR A 125 -6.73 -11.05 -9.55
C THR A 125 -6.93 -9.59 -9.96
N GLN A 126 -7.93 -9.29 -10.78
CA GLN A 126 -8.32 -7.89 -11.05
C GLN A 126 -9.03 -7.23 -9.85
N CYS A 127 -9.56 -8.04 -8.93
CA CYS A 127 -10.25 -7.55 -7.73
C CYS A 127 -9.67 -8.13 -6.44
N HIS A 128 -9.20 -9.38 -6.46
CA HIS A 128 -8.59 -10.04 -5.31
C HIS A 128 -7.06 -9.95 -5.42
N VAL A 129 -6.42 -9.50 -4.35
CA VAL A 129 -4.97 -9.31 -4.30
C VAL A 129 -4.35 -10.00 -3.10
N THR A 130 -3.10 -10.41 -3.23
CA THR A 130 -2.26 -10.82 -2.10
C THR A 130 -1.83 -9.60 -1.29
N GLN A 131 -1.35 -9.84 -0.08
CA GLN A 131 -0.75 -8.82 0.77
C GLN A 131 0.72 -9.17 1.00
N SER A 132 1.59 -8.17 1.00
CA SER A 132 2.97 -8.35 1.42
C SER A 132 3.04 -8.40 2.95
N ASP A 133 3.89 -9.29 3.47
CA ASP A 133 4.14 -9.41 4.91
C ASP A 133 5.16 -8.34 5.35
N VAL A 134 4.67 -7.12 5.47
CA VAL A 134 5.45 -5.95 5.88
C VAL A 134 4.66 -5.10 6.85
N GLU A 135 5.36 -4.45 7.77
CA GLU A 135 4.75 -3.45 8.62
C GLU A 135 4.44 -2.18 7.81
N PRO A 136 3.19 -1.68 7.85
CA PRO A 136 2.83 -0.44 7.17
C PRO A 136 3.64 0.74 7.70
N LEU A 137 4.13 1.60 6.79
CA LEU A 137 4.85 2.82 7.16
C LEU A 137 3.99 3.83 7.92
N VAL A 138 2.68 3.77 7.74
CA VAL A 138 1.70 4.62 8.41
C VAL A 138 0.52 3.77 8.86
N GLU A 139 -0.08 4.15 9.98
CA GLU A 139 -1.29 3.52 10.49
C GLU A 139 -2.46 3.69 9.52
N ASN A 140 -3.26 2.64 9.33
CA ASN A 140 -4.50 2.72 8.57
C ASN A 140 -5.57 3.42 9.41
N LYS A 141 -5.98 4.60 8.98
CA LYS A 141 -7.06 5.41 9.61
C LYS A 141 -8.32 5.46 8.74
N PHE A 142 -8.42 4.59 7.74
CA PHE A 142 -9.59 4.52 6.90
C PHE A 142 -10.82 4.11 7.70
N LYS A 143 -11.91 4.84 7.50
CA LYS A 143 -13.26 4.53 7.98
C LYS A 143 -14.19 4.47 6.78
N ASP A 144 -15.00 3.44 6.71
CA ASP A 144 -15.98 3.34 5.64
C ASP A 144 -17.17 4.27 5.87
N ILE A 145 -18.01 4.41 4.84
CA ILE A 145 -19.17 5.33 4.90
C ILE A 145 -20.19 4.86 5.92
N ASP A 146 -20.38 3.56 6.11
CA ASP A 146 -21.37 3.02 7.05
C ASP A 146 -20.91 3.28 8.50
N GLU A 147 -19.61 3.18 8.79
CA GLU A 147 -19.04 3.55 10.07
C GLU A 147 -19.21 5.04 10.37
N LEU A 148 -18.96 5.92 9.36
CA LEU A 148 -19.13 7.36 9.52
C LEU A 148 -20.59 7.76 9.75
N ILE A 149 -21.54 7.20 8.99
CA ILE A 149 -22.99 7.46 9.15
C ILE A 149 -23.50 6.85 10.47
N GLY A 150 -23.01 5.68 10.87
CA GLY A 150 -23.36 5.03 12.12
C GLY A 150 -22.89 5.83 13.35
N ALA A 151 -21.70 6.41 13.31
CA ALA A 151 -21.17 7.27 14.35
C ALA A 151 -21.99 8.57 14.52
N ASP A 152 -22.48 9.16 13.42
CA ASP A 152 -23.29 10.36 13.45
C ASP A 152 -24.69 10.11 14.07
N ARG A 153 -25.29 8.97 13.81
CA ARG A 153 -26.56 8.56 14.40
C ARG A 153 -26.49 8.30 15.92
N SER A 154 -25.38 7.78 16.40
CA SER A 154 -25.18 7.52 17.84
C SER A 154 -24.89 8.78 18.64
N GLY A 155 -24.41 9.86 17.99
CA GLY A 155 -24.18 11.18 18.62
C GLY A 155 -25.42 12.05 18.73
N GLY A 156 -26.50 11.75 17.97
CA GLY A 156 -27.73 12.53 17.92
C GLY A 156 -28.74 12.26 19.03
N ASP A 157 -28.67 11.12 19.71
CA ASP A 157 -29.63 10.73 20.74
C ASP A 157 -29.26 11.17 22.18
N ALA A 158 -28.14 11.87 22.38
CA ALA A 158 -27.69 12.31 23.70
C ALA A 158 -28.14 13.74 24.08
N GLY A 159 -29.06 14.37 23.34
CA GLY A 159 -29.48 15.77 23.50
C GLY A 159 -30.99 16.01 23.58
N GLY A 160 -31.75 15.09 24.17
CA GLY A 160 -33.20 15.25 24.31
C GLY A 160 -33.73 14.77 25.67
N GLU A 161 -33.44 15.55 26.73
CA GLU A 161 -34.27 15.65 27.95
C GLU A 161 -34.29 17.09 28.44
#